data_62cc353ea255b608e6972ae118e24669
#
_entry.id   62cc353ea255b608e6972ae118e24669
#
_cell.length_a   1.000
_cell.length_b   1.000
_cell.length_c   1.000
_cell.angle_alpha   90.00
_cell.angle_beta   90.00
_cell.angle_gamma   90.00
#
_symmetry.space_group_name_H-M   'P 1'
#
loop_
_entity.id
_entity.type
_entity.pdbx_description
1 polymer ?
#
loop_
_entity_poly.entity_id
_entity_poly.type
_entity_poly.pdbx_seq_one_letter_code
_entity_poly.pdbx_strand_id
1 'polypeptide(L)'
;MKPKNTICLWFDKDAHAAALFYAATFPDSKVTAVHKAPADYPSGKKGDVLTVEFTVVGIPCLGLNGGPQFKHNEAFSFQIATDNQEETDRYWNAIVGNGGKESQCGWCKDRWGLSWQITPRALTDGLAAGGAEAKRTFEAMMPMQKIDIAKIEKARRG
;
A
#
# COMPACT_ATOMS: atom_id res chain seq x y z
N MET A 1 23.69 6.02 5.87
CA MET A 1 23.63 6.79 4.61
C MET A 1 22.23 7.33 4.43
N LYS A 2 22.09 8.62 4.10
CA LYS A 2 20.79 9.22 3.82
C LYS A 2 20.25 8.64 2.50
N PRO A 3 18.99 8.12 2.45
CA PRO A 3 18.43 7.59 1.21
C PRO A 3 18.43 8.63 0.10
N LYS A 4 18.75 8.19 -1.12
CA LYS A 4 18.79 9.08 -2.30
C LYS A 4 17.59 8.87 -3.23
N ASN A 5 16.78 7.84 -2.97
CA ASN A 5 15.61 7.51 -3.77
C ASN A 5 14.35 7.67 -2.93
N THR A 6 13.41 8.45 -3.43
CA THR A 6 12.14 8.72 -2.77
C THR A 6 11.01 8.42 -3.75
N ILE A 7 10.00 7.71 -3.30
CA ILE A 7 8.81 7.45 -4.12
C ILE A 7 7.90 8.66 -4.05
N CYS A 8 7.62 9.28 -5.20
CA CYS A 8 6.69 10.40 -5.27
C CYS A 8 5.30 9.88 -5.67
N LEU A 9 4.31 10.19 -4.85
CA LEU A 9 2.91 9.81 -5.06
C LEU A 9 2.10 11.06 -5.33
N TRP A 10 1.41 11.08 -6.47
CA TRP A 10 0.58 12.21 -6.89
C TRP A 10 -0.79 12.14 -6.21
N PHE A 11 -1.28 13.28 -5.70
CA PHE A 11 -2.60 13.40 -5.11
C PHE A 11 -3.31 14.66 -5.60
N ASP A 12 -4.63 14.63 -5.52
CA ASP A 12 -5.48 15.80 -5.68
C ASP A 12 -5.89 16.29 -4.28
N LYS A 13 -5.11 17.20 -3.70
CA LYS A 13 -5.33 17.87 -2.39
C LYS A 13 -5.17 16.97 -1.15
N ASP A 14 -5.10 15.67 -1.27
CA ASP A 14 -5.21 14.73 -0.15
C ASP A 14 -3.87 14.13 0.32
N ALA A 15 -2.73 14.66 -0.14
CA ALA A 15 -1.43 14.10 0.21
C ALA A 15 -1.23 13.98 1.73
N HIS A 16 -1.62 14.99 2.50
CA HIS A 16 -1.46 14.98 3.95
C HIS A 16 -2.40 13.97 4.62
N ALA A 17 -3.67 13.94 4.21
CA ALA A 17 -4.64 12.98 4.73
C ALA A 17 -4.22 11.54 4.43
N ALA A 18 -3.72 11.28 3.24
CA ALA A 18 -3.23 9.96 2.85
C ALA A 18 -2.01 9.55 3.68
N ALA A 19 -1.03 10.44 3.82
CA ALA A 19 0.17 10.18 4.61
C ALA A 19 -0.15 9.89 6.07
N LEU A 20 -1.08 10.63 6.66
CA LEU A 20 -1.54 10.39 8.04
C LEU A 20 -2.24 9.03 8.17
N PHE A 21 -3.03 8.65 7.18
CA PHE A 21 -3.68 7.34 7.18
C PHE A 21 -2.66 6.20 7.12
N TYR A 22 -1.64 6.30 6.26
CA TYR A 22 -0.59 5.29 6.16
C TYR A 22 0.22 5.21 7.45
N ALA A 23 0.54 6.35 8.05
CA ALA A 23 1.26 6.41 9.33
C ALA A 23 0.47 5.75 10.47
N ALA A 24 -0.85 5.90 10.49
CA ALA A 24 -1.71 5.30 11.49
C ALA A 24 -1.95 3.79 11.25
N THR A 25 -1.82 3.35 10.01
CA THR A 25 -2.16 1.98 9.61
C THR A 25 -0.98 1.02 9.72
N PHE A 26 0.22 1.44 9.31
CA PHE A 26 1.38 0.57 9.18
C PHE A 26 2.46 0.89 10.20
N PRO A 27 3.25 -0.12 10.64
CA PRO A 27 4.41 0.13 11.50
C PRO A 27 5.51 0.84 10.71
N ASP A 28 6.44 1.47 11.42
CA ASP A 28 7.59 2.19 10.84
C ASP A 28 7.16 3.15 9.71
N SER A 29 6.06 3.85 9.95
CA SER A 29 5.43 4.77 9.00
C SER A 29 5.05 6.04 9.72
N LYS A 30 5.52 7.18 9.23
CA LYS A 30 5.27 8.47 9.88
C LYS A 30 5.35 9.62 8.88
N VAL A 31 4.64 10.70 9.17
CA VAL A 31 4.79 11.98 8.47
C VAL A 31 6.01 12.68 9.07
N THR A 32 6.97 13.07 8.23
CA THR A 32 8.22 13.69 8.66
C THR A 32 8.28 15.18 8.38
N ALA A 33 7.57 15.66 7.35
CA ALA A 33 7.52 17.09 7.05
C ALA A 33 6.29 17.43 6.20
N VAL A 34 5.80 18.63 6.35
CA VAL A 34 4.70 19.18 5.54
C VAL A 34 5.18 20.52 5.00
N HIS A 35 5.17 20.68 3.67
CA HIS A 35 5.63 21.88 3.01
C HIS A 35 4.47 22.60 2.30
N LYS A 36 4.36 23.88 2.58
CA LYS A 36 3.36 24.73 1.94
C LYS A 36 3.90 25.35 0.67
N ALA A 37 3.03 25.59 -0.30
CA ALA A 37 3.39 26.19 -1.56
C ALA A 37 3.95 27.62 -1.35
N PRO A 38 5.15 27.93 -1.87
CA PRO A 38 5.73 29.26 -1.73
C PRO A 38 5.11 30.30 -2.66
N ALA A 39 4.33 29.84 -3.64
CA ALA A 39 3.62 30.67 -4.62
C ALA A 39 2.40 29.92 -5.16
N ASP A 40 1.54 30.63 -5.87
CA ASP A 40 0.43 29.98 -6.59
C ASP A 40 1.00 29.00 -7.61
N TYR A 41 0.26 27.91 -7.85
CA TYR A 41 0.61 26.84 -8.80
C TYR A 41 -0.66 26.37 -9.52
N PRO A 42 -0.55 25.57 -10.60
CA PRO A 42 -1.72 25.27 -11.43
C PRO A 42 -2.95 24.73 -10.69
N SER A 43 -2.74 23.95 -9.60
CA SER A 43 -3.85 23.32 -8.88
C SER A 43 -4.04 23.87 -7.47
N GLY A 44 -3.39 24.99 -7.11
CA GLY A 44 -3.53 25.56 -5.77
C GLY A 44 -2.91 26.93 -5.61
N LYS A 45 -2.96 27.42 -4.38
CA LYS A 45 -2.54 28.77 -4.01
C LYS A 45 -1.35 28.72 -3.07
N LYS A 46 -0.59 29.82 -3.05
CA LYS A 46 0.43 30.05 -2.02
C LYS A 46 -0.14 29.75 -0.64
N GLY A 47 0.60 28.96 0.14
CA GLY A 47 0.20 28.58 1.49
C GLY A 47 -0.56 27.26 1.60
N ASP A 48 -1.07 26.74 0.49
CA ASP A 48 -1.67 25.40 0.49
C ASP A 48 -0.59 24.33 0.70
N VAL A 49 -0.95 23.20 1.27
CA VAL A 49 -0.03 22.07 1.38
C VAL A 49 0.32 21.60 -0.03
N LEU A 50 1.60 21.67 -0.38
CA LEU A 50 2.10 21.23 -1.67
C LEU A 50 2.68 19.83 -1.61
N THR A 51 3.60 19.58 -0.67
CA THR A 51 4.26 18.29 -0.53
C THR A 51 4.24 17.84 0.93
N VAL A 52 4.21 16.53 1.11
CA VAL A 52 4.27 15.88 2.43
C VAL A 52 5.32 14.79 2.36
N GLU A 53 6.35 14.89 3.20
CA GLU A 53 7.35 13.83 3.34
C GLU A 53 6.89 12.84 4.39
N PHE A 54 6.94 11.56 4.05
CA PHE A 54 6.52 10.50 4.96
C PHE A 54 7.24 9.19 4.64
N THR A 55 7.07 8.21 5.51
CA THR A 55 7.56 6.85 5.27
C THR A 55 6.41 5.87 5.25
N VAL A 56 6.55 4.83 4.45
CA VAL A 56 5.65 3.67 4.43
C VAL A 56 6.50 2.43 4.70
N VAL A 57 6.35 1.87 5.88
CA VAL A 57 7.13 0.71 6.37
C VAL A 57 8.62 0.91 6.05
N GLY A 58 9.15 2.05 6.46
CA GLY A 58 10.56 2.42 6.27
C GLY A 58 10.94 2.98 4.90
N ILE A 59 10.06 2.95 3.90
CA ILE A 59 10.36 3.47 2.56
C ILE A 59 10.04 4.98 2.52
N PRO A 60 11.01 5.84 2.16
CA PRO A 60 10.76 7.26 2.06
C PRO A 60 9.85 7.60 0.88
N CYS A 61 8.84 8.41 1.14
CA CYS A 61 7.84 8.83 0.16
C CYS A 61 7.65 10.34 0.20
N LEU A 62 7.20 10.88 -0.91
CA LEU A 62 6.79 12.27 -1.05
C LEU A 62 5.38 12.30 -1.64
N GLY A 63 4.41 12.81 -0.90
CA GLY A 63 3.08 13.08 -1.44
C GLY A 63 3.06 14.45 -2.08
N LEU A 64 2.69 14.53 -3.35
CA LEU A 64 2.61 15.78 -4.09
C LEU A 64 1.13 16.08 -4.39
N ASN A 65 0.65 17.23 -3.94
CA ASN A 65 -0.68 17.73 -4.31
C ASN A 65 -0.61 18.42 -5.67
N GLY A 66 -0.57 17.61 -6.73
CA GLY A 66 -0.41 18.11 -8.10
C GLY A 66 -1.73 18.44 -8.79
N GLY A 67 -2.86 17.99 -8.25
CA GLY A 67 -4.19 18.24 -8.83
C GLY A 67 -4.85 16.98 -9.40
N PRO A 68 -5.99 17.14 -10.10
CA PRO A 68 -6.82 16.00 -10.53
C PRO A 68 -6.36 15.31 -11.81
N GLN A 69 -5.26 15.73 -12.44
CA GLN A 69 -4.88 15.29 -13.79
C GLN A 69 -4.49 13.80 -13.86
N PHE A 70 -3.88 13.26 -12.80
CA PHE A 70 -3.39 11.88 -12.80
C PHE A 70 -4.02 11.09 -11.66
N LYS A 71 -4.33 9.82 -11.94
CA LYS A 71 -4.93 8.90 -10.97
C LYS A 71 -4.06 7.66 -10.82
N HIS A 72 -4.02 7.10 -9.62
CA HIS A 72 -3.34 5.84 -9.37
C HIS A 72 -4.06 4.68 -10.04
N ASN A 73 -3.30 3.65 -10.38
CA ASN A 73 -3.82 2.42 -10.95
C ASN A 73 -2.97 1.23 -10.46
N GLU A 74 -3.23 0.05 -11.00
CA GLU A 74 -2.58 -1.19 -10.59
C GLU A 74 -1.15 -1.33 -11.11
N ALA A 75 -0.65 -0.39 -11.92
CA ALA A 75 0.73 -0.45 -12.42
C ALA A 75 1.76 -0.21 -11.31
N PHE A 76 1.36 0.39 -10.19
CA PHE A 76 2.18 0.55 -8.99
C PHE A 76 1.41 0.04 -7.79
N SER A 77 2.10 -0.64 -6.88
CA SER A 77 1.54 -1.05 -5.59
C SER A 77 2.64 -1.14 -4.53
N PHE A 78 2.26 -0.88 -3.30
CA PHE A 78 3.08 -1.30 -2.16
C PHE A 78 2.72 -2.74 -1.81
N GLN A 79 3.72 -3.61 -1.69
CA GLN A 79 3.54 -4.96 -1.18
C GLN A 79 3.99 -4.99 0.28
N ILE A 80 3.06 -5.26 1.17
CA ILE A 80 3.30 -5.29 2.61
C ILE A 80 3.27 -6.74 3.07
N ALA A 81 4.41 -7.23 3.56
CA ALA A 81 4.50 -8.57 4.13
C ALA A 81 3.78 -8.62 5.49
N THR A 82 3.08 -9.71 5.75
CA THR A 82 2.45 -9.96 7.05
C THR A 82 2.87 -11.32 7.59
N ASP A 83 2.87 -11.44 8.92
CA ASP A 83 3.37 -12.64 9.58
C ASP A 83 2.25 -13.61 10.02
N ASN A 84 1.02 -13.11 10.18
CA ASN A 84 -0.11 -13.91 10.62
C ASN A 84 -1.43 -13.33 10.09
N GLN A 85 -2.52 -14.07 10.34
CA GLN A 85 -3.85 -13.68 9.85
C GLN A 85 -4.35 -12.40 10.51
N GLU A 86 -4.08 -12.22 11.80
CA GLU A 86 -4.51 -11.02 12.52
C GLU A 86 -3.92 -9.75 11.90
N GLU A 87 -2.62 -9.76 11.60
CA GLU A 87 -1.95 -8.64 10.94
C GLU A 87 -2.50 -8.41 9.52
N THR A 88 -2.69 -9.48 8.77
CA THR A 88 -3.29 -9.45 7.42
C THR A 88 -4.68 -8.80 7.47
N ASP A 89 -5.53 -9.25 8.37
CA ASP A 89 -6.88 -8.72 8.54
C ASP A 89 -6.86 -7.26 8.94
N ARG A 90 -5.98 -6.87 9.85
CA ARG A 90 -5.88 -5.51 10.35
C ARG A 90 -5.57 -4.52 9.22
N TYR A 91 -4.56 -4.81 8.40
CA TYR A 91 -4.22 -3.91 7.29
C TYR A 91 -5.27 -3.91 6.19
N TRP A 92 -5.75 -5.09 5.81
CA TRP A 92 -6.80 -5.23 4.81
C TRP A 92 -8.06 -4.45 5.20
N ASN A 93 -8.54 -4.69 6.40
CA ASN A 93 -9.78 -4.06 6.89
C ASN A 93 -9.60 -2.55 7.05
N ALA A 94 -8.44 -2.07 7.48
CA ALA A 94 -8.17 -0.65 7.59
C ALA A 94 -8.25 0.04 6.22
N ILE A 95 -7.65 -0.53 5.19
CA ILE A 95 -7.63 0.04 3.85
C ILE A 95 -9.03 0.00 3.22
N VAL A 96 -9.65 -1.17 3.23
CA VAL A 96 -10.97 -1.37 2.62
C VAL A 96 -12.04 -0.60 3.39
N GLY A 97 -11.96 -0.59 4.72
CA GLY A 97 -12.92 0.11 5.57
C GLY A 97 -12.81 1.63 5.54
N ASN A 98 -11.73 2.20 4.99
CA ASN A 98 -11.54 3.63 4.85
C ASN A 98 -11.83 4.13 3.43
N GLY A 99 -12.91 3.65 2.84
CA GLY A 99 -13.31 4.04 1.48
C GLY A 99 -12.54 3.32 0.38
N GLY A 100 -11.82 2.25 0.72
CA GLY A 100 -11.10 1.43 -0.23
C GLY A 100 -11.95 0.36 -0.87
N LYS A 101 -11.32 -0.49 -1.69
CA LYS A 101 -11.97 -1.56 -2.42
C LYS A 101 -11.14 -2.84 -2.37
N GLU A 102 -11.82 -3.97 -2.19
CA GLU A 102 -11.20 -5.27 -2.33
C GLU A 102 -10.91 -5.57 -3.81
N SER A 103 -9.82 -6.29 -4.06
CA SER A 103 -9.49 -6.85 -5.35
C SER A 103 -9.02 -8.29 -5.19
N GLN A 104 -8.34 -8.86 -6.17
CA GLN A 104 -8.00 -10.27 -6.24
C GLN A 104 -6.61 -10.56 -5.64
N CYS A 105 -6.44 -11.77 -5.11
CA CYS A 105 -5.12 -12.33 -4.77
C CYS A 105 -4.32 -11.50 -3.77
N GLY A 106 -4.99 -10.93 -2.76
CA GLY A 106 -4.33 -10.09 -1.75
C GLY A 106 -4.18 -8.64 -2.14
N TRP A 107 -4.69 -8.23 -3.29
CA TRP A 107 -4.69 -6.85 -3.73
C TRP A 107 -5.93 -6.11 -3.22
N CYS A 108 -5.72 -4.85 -2.85
CA CYS A 108 -6.82 -3.93 -2.55
C CYS A 108 -6.39 -2.50 -2.92
N LYS A 109 -7.35 -1.61 -2.99
CA LYS A 109 -7.09 -0.18 -3.24
C LYS A 109 -7.53 0.64 -2.05
N ASP A 110 -6.78 1.70 -1.77
CA ASP A 110 -7.23 2.67 -0.78
C ASP A 110 -8.21 3.68 -1.41
N ARG A 111 -8.72 4.58 -0.56
CA ARG A 111 -9.69 5.59 -1.00
C ARG A 111 -9.15 6.50 -2.13
N TRP A 112 -7.83 6.64 -2.24
CA TRP A 112 -7.18 7.50 -3.24
C TRP A 112 -6.79 6.73 -4.51
N GLY A 113 -7.16 5.45 -4.59
CA GLY A 113 -6.90 4.60 -5.75
C GLY A 113 -5.52 3.95 -5.77
N LEU A 114 -4.69 4.20 -4.76
CA LEU A 114 -3.38 3.56 -4.66
C LEU A 114 -3.56 2.07 -4.32
N SER A 115 -2.85 1.23 -5.06
CA SER A 115 -2.95 -0.22 -4.91
C SER A 115 -2.00 -0.73 -3.84
N TRP A 116 -2.48 -1.71 -3.08
CA TRP A 116 -1.76 -2.38 -2.00
C TRP A 116 -1.86 -3.89 -2.19
N GLN A 117 -0.77 -4.59 -1.92
CA GLN A 117 -0.76 -6.04 -1.82
C GLN A 117 -0.48 -6.38 -0.36
N ILE A 118 -1.47 -6.93 0.34
CA ILE A 118 -1.29 -7.43 1.70
C ILE A 118 -0.95 -8.90 1.59
N THR A 119 0.32 -9.20 1.77
CA THR A 119 0.93 -10.45 1.31
C THR A 119 1.56 -11.21 2.47
N PRO A 120 0.83 -12.17 3.05
CA PRO A 120 1.40 -13.00 4.11
C PRO A 120 2.67 -13.73 3.64
N ARG A 121 3.66 -13.84 4.52
CA ARG A 121 4.90 -14.56 4.22
C ARG A 121 4.65 -16.02 3.87
N ALA A 122 3.60 -16.63 4.45
CA ALA A 122 3.18 -17.98 4.07
C ALA A 122 2.93 -18.11 2.56
N LEU A 123 2.33 -17.07 1.96
CA LEU A 123 2.09 -17.03 0.52
C LEU A 123 3.39 -16.89 -0.28
N THR A 124 4.20 -15.90 0.06
CA THR A 124 5.47 -15.67 -0.67
C THR A 124 6.42 -16.84 -0.51
N ASP A 125 6.50 -17.44 0.67
CA ASP A 125 7.33 -18.62 0.92
C ASP A 125 6.84 -19.81 0.11
N GLY A 126 5.52 -20.04 0.05
CA GLY A 126 4.94 -21.12 -0.74
C GLY A 126 5.22 -20.95 -2.25
N LEU A 127 5.11 -19.73 -2.76
CA LEU A 127 5.42 -19.44 -4.16
C LEU A 127 6.92 -19.61 -4.45
N ALA A 128 7.78 -19.23 -3.51
CA ALA A 128 9.23 -19.33 -3.66
C ALA A 128 9.75 -20.76 -3.56
N ALA A 129 8.97 -21.69 -3.00
CA ALA A 129 9.36 -23.08 -2.86
C ALA A 129 9.55 -23.80 -4.21
N GLY A 130 8.90 -23.32 -5.25
CA GLY A 130 8.95 -23.94 -6.58
C GLY A 130 8.17 -25.24 -6.67
N GLY A 131 8.16 -25.84 -7.86
CA GLY A 131 7.57 -27.14 -8.10
C GLY A 131 6.10 -27.26 -7.71
N ALA A 132 5.73 -28.41 -7.18
CA ALA A 132 4.33 -28.72 -6.85
C ALA A 132 3.80 -27.83 -5.70
N GLU A 133 4.62 -27.51 -4.71
CA GLU A 133 4.21 -26.62 -3.61
C GLU A 133 3.84 -25.24 -4.13
N ALA A 134 4.66 -24.65 -5.00
CA ALA A 134 4.38 -23.34 -5.58
C ALA A 134 3.12 -23.38 -6.43
N LYS A 135 2.92 -24.44 -7.22
CA LYS A 135 1.72 -24.61 -8.04
C LYS A 135 0.47 -24.66 -7.17
N ARG A 136 0.47 -25.49 -6.13
CA ARG A 136 -0.68 -25.61 -5.21
C ARG A 136 -0.98 -24.28 -4.50
N THR A 137 0.08 -23.58 -4.06
CA THR A 137 -0.02 -22.27 -3.41
C THR A 137 -0.66 -21.25 -4.35
N PHE A 138 -0.18 -21.18 -5.58
CA PHE A 138 -0.68 -20.25 -6.60
C PHE A 138 -2.16 -20.53 -6.90
N GLU A 139 -2.51 -21.78 -7.12
CA GLU A 139 -3.90 -22.19 -7.40
C GLU A 139 -4.84 -21.89 -6.23
N ALA A 140 -4.38 -22.05 -5.00
CA ALA A 140 -5.17 -21.70 -3.80
C ALA A 140 -5.38 -20.18 -3.68
N MET A 141 -4.37 -19.40 -4.04
CA MET A 141 -4.42 -17.92 -3.99
C MET A 141 -5.39 -17.34 -5.02
N MET A 142 -5.44 -17.92 -6.23
CA MET A 142 -6.14 -17.33 -7.38
C MET A 142 -7.59 -16.92 -7.11
N PRO A 143 -8.42 -17.70 -6.40
CA PRO A 143 -9.81 -17.31 -6.14
C PRO A 143 -9.96 -16.38 -4.93
N MET A 144 -8.90 -16.08 -4.19
CA MET A 144 -8.99 -15.28 -2.97
C MET A 144 -9.07 -13.79 -3.28
N GLN A 145 -9.71 -13.05 -2.38
CA GLN A 145 -9.55 -11.60 -2.24
C GLN A 145 -8.52 -11.37 -1.12
N LYS A 146 -8.94 -11.20 0.13
CA LYS A 146 -8.02 -11.23 1.26
C LYS A 146 -7.41 -12.63 1.37
N ILE A 147 -6.11 -12.70 1.59
CA ILE A 147 -5.43 -14.00 1.71
C ILE A 147 -5.84 -14.69 3.02
N ASP A 148 -6.23 -15.95 2.88
CA ASP A 148 -6.52 -16.86 3.99
C ASP A 148 -5.30 -17.74 4.22
N ILE A 149 -4.55 -17.45 5.28
CA ILE A 149 -3.27 -18.11 5.57
C ILE A 149 -3.49 -19.61 5.81
N ALA A 150 -4.55 -20.01 6.50
CA ALA A 150 -4.82 -21.42 6.77
C ALA A 150 -5.00 -22.22 5.49
N LYS A 151 -5.70 -21.64 4.50
CA LYS A 151 -5.88 -22.27 3.18
C LYS A 151 -4.58 -22.33 2.39
N ILE A 152 -3.75 -21.29 2.48
CA ILE A 152 -2.42 -21.29 1.85
C ILE A 152 -1.53 -22.37 2.47
N GLU A 153 -1.48 -22.45 3.78
CA GLU A 153 -0.66 -23.46 4.47
C GLU A 153 -1.12 -24.87 4.16
N LYS A 154 -2.43 -25.10 4.11
CA LYS A 154 -2.99 -26.39 3.70
C LYS A 154 -2.56 -26.77 2.28
N ALA A 155 -2.63 -25.81 1.35
CA ALA A 155 -2.22 -26.04 -0.03
C ALA A 155 -0.72 -26.35 -0.13
N ARG A 156 0.11 -25.69 0.68
CA ARG A 156 1.56 -25.94 0.71
C ARG A 156 1.88 -27.35 1.16
N ARG A 157 1.14 -27.88 2.12
CA ARG A 157 1.35 -29.25 2.62
C ARG A 157 0.93 -30.33 1.64
N GLY A 158 -0.01 -30.05 0.79
CA GLY A 158 -0.52 -31.02 -0.20
C GLY A 158 -1.78 -31.77 0.22
#